data_2cf168b75aac323a48892d145878dbdf
#
_entry.id   2cf168b75aac323a48892d145878dbdf
#
_cell.length_a   1.000
_cell.length_b   1.000
_cell.length_c   1.000
_cell.angle_alpha   90.00
_cell.angle_beta   90.00
_cell.angle_gamma   90.00
#
_symmetry.space_group_name_H-M   'P 1'
#
loop_
_entity.id
_entity.type
_entity.pdbx_description
1 polymer ?
#
loop_
_entity_poly.entity_id
_entity_poly.type
_entity_poly.pdbx_seq_one_letter_code
_entity_poly.pdbx_strand_id
1 'polypeptide(L)'
;MITIRRAALAAGALVFSLVAILNCGGYRYGIGDQAFYVPAVVQHLNPDLFPRDRSLLHAQDRFMLYDDATAIVSRATGASVPMLFFVGYLAGMTLLFGGIVAIGRVMYTSWWTVAL
;
A
#
# COMPACT_ATOMS: atom_id res chain seq x y z
N MET A 1 -13.10 -26.12 14.65
CA MET A 1 -13.60 -24.97 13.84
C MET A 1 -12.59 -23.83 13.70
N ILE A 2 -11.96 -23.34 14.78
CA ILE A 2 -10.96 -22.25 14.75
C ILE A 2 -9.73 -22.62 13.90
N THR A 3 -9.25 -23.85 13.96
CA THR A 3 -8.07 -24.34 13.22
C THR A 3 -8.30 -24.33 11.71
N ILE A 4 -9.46 -24.81 11.25
CA ILE A 4 -9.84 -24.83 9.82
C ILE A 4 -9.90 -23.40 9.26
N ARG A 5 -10.52 -22.46 9.98
CA ARG A 5 -10.57 -21.06 9.61
C ARG A 5 -9.17 -20.45 9.44
N ARG A 6 -8.29 -20.68 10.43
CA ARG A 6 -6.91 -20.15 10.39
C ARG A 6 -6.12 -20.74 9.23
N ALA A 7 -6.25 -22.04 8.99
CA ALA A 7 -5.58 -22.72 7.88
C ALA A 7 -6.06 -22.17 6.52
N ALA A 8 -7.36 -22.02 6.32
CA ALA A 8 -7.91 -21.47 5.08
C ALA A 8 -7.44 -20.03 4.83
N LEU A 9 -7.49 -19.16 5.85
CA LEU A 9 -7.02 -17.78 5.74
C LEU A 9 -5.52 -17.68 5.46
N ALA A 10 -4.71 -18.53 6.09
CA ALA A 10 -3.27 -18.55 5.84
C ALA A 10 -2.95 -19.03 4.40
N ALA A 11 -3.62 -20.09 3.94
CA ALA A 11 -3.48 -20.57 2.56
C ALA A 11 -3.94 -19.51 1.55
N GLY A 12 -5.09 -18.87 1.78
CA GLY A 12 -5.60 -17.81 0.94
C GLY A 12 -4.68 -16.58 0.89
N ALA A 13 -4.17 -16.15 2.04
CA ALA A 13 -3.20 -15.04 2.11
C ALA A 13 -1.91 -15.38 1.34
N LEU A 14 -1.43 -16.61 1.43
CA LEU A 14 -0.25 -17.06 0.68
C LEU A 14 -0.53 -17.04 -0.83
N VAL A 15 -1.63 -17.63 -1.28
CA VAL A 15 -2.02 -17.66 -2.70
C VAL A 15 -2.21 -16.23 -3.23
N PHE A 16 -2.93 -15.39 -2.50
CA PHE A 16 -3.14 -13.98 -2.86
C PHE A 16 -1.81 -13.24 -3.01
N SER A 17 -0.89 -13.41 -2.06
CA SER A 17 0.43 -12.77 -2.11
C SER A 17 1.27 -13.26 -3.30
N LEU A 18 1.27 -14.56 -3.57
CA LEU A 18 1.97 -15.14 -4.72
C LEU A 18 1.40 -14.61 -6.04
N VAL A 19 0.08 -14.59 -6.19
CA VAL A 19 -0.59 -14.07 -7.40
C VAL A 19 -0.28 -12.58 -7.59
N ALA A 20 -0.32 -11.79 -6.51
CA ALA A 20 0.01 -10.37 -6.57
C ALA A 20 1.48 -10.14 -6.99
N ILE A 21 2.43 -10.92 -6.44
CA ILE A 21 3.85 -10.82 -6.81
C ILE A 21 4.05 -11.22 -8.27
N LEU A 22 3.45 -12.32 -8.72
CA LEU A 22 3.59 -12.79 -10.10
C LEU A 22 2.99 -11.82 -11.11
N ASN A 23 1.85 -11.19 -10.77
CA ASN A 23 1.15 -10.28 -11.67
C ASN A 23 1.80 -8.88 -11.76
N CYS A 24 2.32 -8.35 -10.64
CA CYS A 24 2.86 -6.98 -10.56
C CYS A 24 4.38 -6.93 -10.39
N GLY A 25 5.10 -8.04 -10.40
CA GLY A 25 6.54 -8.09 -10.17
C GLY A 25 6.98 -7.72 -8.75
N GLY A 26 6.05 -7.73 -7.78
CA GLY A 26 6.28 -7.38 -6.38
C GLY A 26 6.39 -5.88 -6.12
N TYR A 27 6.68 -5.54 -4.87
CA TYR A 27 6.89 -4.15 -4.47
C TYR A 27 8.24 -3.63 -4.97
N ARG A 28 8.21 -2.49 -5.65
CA ARG A 28 9.40 -1.75 -6.10
C ARG A 28 9.22 -0.28 -5.76
N TYR A 29 10.09 0.23 -4.90
CA TYR A 29 10.07 1.63 -4.49
C TYR A 29 10.46 2.56 -5.64
N GLY A 30 9.71 3.66 -5.81
CA GLY A 30 10.00 4.71 -6.78
C GLY A 30 9.66 4.38 -8.23
N ILE A 31 8.92 3.29 -8.49
CA ILE A 31 8.52 2.88 -9.85
C ILE A 31 7.02 3.09 -10.05
N GLY A 32 6.62 3.31 -11.31
CA GLY A 32 5.22 3.56 -11.67
C GLY A 32 4.75 4.89 -11.09
N ASP A 33 3.58 4.90 -10.48
CA ASP A 33 2.99 6.10 -9.89
C ASP A 33 3.83 6.68 -8.75
N GLN A 34 4.62 5.86 -8.07
CA GLN A 34 5.53 6.34 -7.01
C GLN A 34 6.63 7.26 -7.54
N ALA A 35 6.93 7.23 -8.84
CA ALA A 35 7.87 8.16 -9.46
C ALA A 35 7.41 9.63 -9.34
N PHE A 36 6.11 9.86 -9.17
CA PHE A 36 5.52 11.18 -8.93
C PHE A 36 5.32 11.47 -7.44
N TYR A 37 4.77 10.52 -6.69
CA TYR A 37 4.46 10.72 -5.26
C TYR A 37 5.70 10.82 -4.38
N VAL A 38 6.74 10.04 -4.64
CA VAL A 38 7.96 10.07 -3.83
C VAL A 38 8.65 11.44 -3.89
N PRO A 39 8.87 12.06 -5.06
CA PRO A 39 9.40 13.42 -5.14
C PRO A 39 8.54 14.46 -4.41
N ALA A 40 7.22 14.37 -4.48
CA ALA A 40 6.31 15.27 -3.78
C ALA A 40 6.49 15.16 -2.25
N VAL A 41 6.45 13.95 -1.69
CA VAL A 41 6.71 13.73 -0.26
C VAL A 41 8.09 14.24 0.17
N VAL A 42 9.13 13.96 -0.63
CA VAL A 42 10.50 14.39 -0.34
C VAL A 42 10.62 15.93 -0.40
N GLN A 43 9.91 16.59 -1.32
CA GLN A 43 9.87 18.06 -1.39
C GLN A 43 9.15 18.66 -0.17
N HIS A 44 8.07 18.05 0.33
CA HIS A 44 7.43 18.46 1.58
C HIS A 44 8.39 18.37 2.78
N LEU A 45 9.27 17.36 2.79
CA LEU A 45 10.28 17.20 3.85
C LEU A 45 11.43 18.19 3.70
N ASN A 46 11.83 18.52 2.47
CA ASN A 46 12.86 19.48 2.15
C ASN A 46 12.45 20.36 0.97
N PRO A 47 11.91 21.57 1.21
CA PRO A 47 11.39 22.46 0.17
C PRO A 47 12.43 22.97 -0.84
N ASP A 48 13.72 22.83 -0.55
CA ASP A 48 14.80 23.27 -1.45
C ASP A 48 15.11 22.27 -2.57
N LEU A 49 14.53 21.06 -2.47
CA LEU A 49 14.67 20.05 -3.50
C LEU A 49 13.73 20.32 -4.68
N PHE A 50 14.17 19.92 -5.86
CA PHE A 50 13.40 20.03 -7.12
C PHE A 50 12.89 21.45 -7.45
N PRO A 51 13.74 22.50 -7.43
CA PRO A 51 13.29 23.88 -7.61
C PRO A 51 12.67 24.13 -9.01
N ARG A 52 13.06 23.35 -10.03
CA ARG A 52 12.53 23.46 -11.40
C ARG A 52 11.18 22.78 -11.57
N ASP A 53 10.91 21.73 -10.80
CA ASP A 53 9.71 20.89 -10.91
C ASP A 53 8.65 21.25 -9.87
N ARG A 54 8.91 22.27 -9.04
CA ARG A 54 8.04 22.69 -7.95
C ARG A 54 6.59 22.91 -8.38
N SER A 55 6.37 23.59 -9.53
CA SER A 55 5.02 23.85 -10.02
C SER A 55 4.28 22.58 -10.41
N LEU A 56 4.98 21.58 -10.97
CA LEU A 56 4.40 20.30 -11.33
C LEU A 56 4.03 19.48 -10.08
N LEU A 57 4.95 19.40 -9.11
CA LEU A 57 4.75 18.68 -7.87
C LEU A 57 3.60 19.28 -7.05
N HIS A 58 3.52 20.62 -6.92
CA HIS A 58 2.41 21.30 -6.25
C HIS A 58 1.07 21.17 -6.97
N ALA A 59 1.04 21.05 -8.29
CA ALA A 59 -0.21 20.86 -9.03
C ALA A 59 -0.85 19.50 -8.71
N GLN A 60 -0.05 18.47 -8.48
CA GLN A 60 -0.52 17.14 -8.06
C GLN A 60 -0.91 17.10 -6.59
N ASP A 61 -0.11 17.71 -5.73
CA ASP A 61 -0.27 17.78 -4.29
C ASP A 61 -1.61 18.37 -3.86
N ARG A 62 -2.10 19.37 -4.57
CA ARG A 62 -3.39 20.05 -4.28
C ARG A 62 -4.59 19.10 -4.15
N PHE A 63 -4.54 17.92 -4.72
CA PHE A 63 -5.63 16.94 -4.73
C PHE A 63 -5.31 15.64 -3.98
N MET A 64 -4.11 15.53 -3.39
CA MET A 64 -3.61 14.30 -2.78
C MET A 64 -3.20 14.51 -1.32
N LEU A 65 -4.07 14.10 -0.41
CA LEU A 65 -3.77 14.08 1.04
C LEU A 65 -2.67 13.08 1.42
N TYR A 66 -2.34 12.14 0.51
CA TYR A 66 -1.39 11.07 0.79
C TYR A 66 0.04 11.58 0.99
N ASP A 67 0.46 12.56 0.19
CA ASP A 67 1.81 13.12 0.21
C ASP A 67 2.05 13.89 1.51
N ASP A 68 1.08 14.74 1.89
CA ASP A 68 1.07 15.46 3.16
C ASP A 68 1.08 14.52 4.36
N ALA A 69 0.18 13.53 4.37
CA ALA A 69 0.07 12.55 5.44
C ALA A 69 1.38 11.77 5.62
N THR A 70 1.99 11.34 4.51
CA THR A 70 3.26 10.61 4.54
C THR A 70 4.40 11.49 5.05
N ALA A 71 4.47 12.77 4.64
CA ALA A 71 5.46 13.71 5.12
C ALA A 71 5.28 14.01 6.62
N ILE A 72 4.03 14.19 7.09
CA ILE A 72 3.72 14.40 8.51
C ILE A 72 4.16 13.18 9.34
N VAL A 73 3.79 11.96 8.91
CA VAL A 73 4.16 10.73 9.62
C VAL A 73 5.68 10.56 9.65
N SER A 74 6.39 10.83 8.53
CA SER A 74 7.84 10.78 8.46
C SER A 74 8.49 11.73 9.48
N ARG A 75 8.02 12.99 9.55
CA ARG A 75 8.51 13.97 10.53
C ARG A 75 8.23 13.57 11.97
N ALA A 76 7.04 13.06 12.25
CA ALA A 76 6.61 12.69 13.60
C ALA A 76 7.31 11.44 14.14
N THR A 77 7.59 10.47 13.26
CA THR A 77 8.16 9.16 13.66
C THR A 77 9.64 8.99 13.37
N GLY A 78 10.22 9.84 12.51
CA GLY A 78 11.57 9.65 11.98
C GLY A 78 11.69 8.49 10.99
N ALA A 79 10.57 7.87 10.57
CA ALA A 79 10.57 6.79 9.61
C ALA A 79 10.97 7.28 8.21
N SER A 80 11.77 6.50 7.51
CA SER A 80 12.18 6.86 6.15
C SER A 80 11.02 6.75 5.17
N VAL A 81 11.02 7.60 4.14
CA VAL A 81 10.00 7.59 3.09
C VAL A 81 9.84 6.21 2.44
N PRO A 82 10.92 5.49 2.03
CA PRO A 82 10.82 4.13 1.51
C PRO A 82 10.10 3.16 2.45
N MET A 83 10.35 3.26 3.76
CA MET A 83 9.70 2.42 4.76
C MET A 83 8.20 2.71 4.85
N LEU A 84 7.80 3.98 4.82
CA LEU A 84 6.39 4.37 4.87
C LEU A 84 5.62 3.89 3.64
N PHE A 85 6.20 4.01 2.44
CA PHE A 85 5.61 3.47 1.22
C PHE A 85 5.49 1.95 1.25
N PHE A 86 6.48 1.24 1.79
CA PHE A 86 6.44 -0.21 1.94
C PHE A 86 5.36 -0.64 2.94
N VAL A 87 5.27 0.02 4.09
CA VAL A 87 4.21 -0.23 5.09
C VAL A 87 2.83 0.06 4.50
N GLY A 88 2.69 1.17 3.76
CA GLY A 88 1.47 1.51 3.04
C GLY A 88 1.07 0.43 2.02
N TYR A 89 2.03 -0.11 1.28
CA TYR A 89 1.81 -1.22 0.37
C TYR A 89 1.30 -2.47 1.11
N LEU A 90 1.95 -2.86 2.21
CA LEU A 90 1.51 -4.01 3.01
C LEU A 90 0.12 -3.81 3.62
N ALA A 91 -0.16 -2.61 4.11
CA ALA A 91 -1.48 -2.26 4.62
C ALA A 91 -2.55 -2.36 3.52
N GLY A 92 -2.28 -1.81 2.33
CA GLY A 92 -3.17 -1.91 1.17
C GLY A 92 -3.46 -3.35 0.77
N MET A 93 -2.42 -4.20 0.69
CA MET A 93 -2.55 -5.62 0.39
C MET A 93 -3.39 -6.35 1.45
N THR A 94 -3.16 -6.03 2.72
CA THR A 94 -3.92 -6.63 3.84
C THR A 94 -5.39 -6.22 3.81
N LEU A 95 -5.67 -4.94 3.54
CA LEU A 95 -7.03 -4.43 3.41
C LEU A 95 -7.75 -5.03 2.22
N LEU A 96 -7.07 -5.16 1.08
CA LEU A 96 -7.63 -5.77 -0.13
C LEU A 96 -7.99 -7.24 0.13
N PHE A 97 -7.06 -8.04 0.67
CA PHE A 97 -7.34 -9.43 1.01
C PHE A 97 -8.47 -9.55 2.04
N GLY A 98 -8.43 -8.72 3.10
CA GLY A 98 -9.48 -8.66 4.11
C GLY A 98 -10.85 -8.31 3.53
N GLY A 99 -10.91 -7.37 2.60
CA GLY A 99 -12.12 -7.00 1.87
C GLY A 99 -12.68 -8.14 1.02
N ILE A 100 -11.82 -8.85 0.29
CA ILE A 100 -12.20 -10.04 -0.50
C ILE A 100 -12.80 -11.10 0.42
N VAL A 101 -12.12 -11.39 1.55
CA VAL A 101 -12.62 -12.36 2.54
C VAL A 101 -13.97 -11.91 3.13
N ALA A 102 -14.10 -10.62 3.48
CA ALA A 102 -15.34 -10.10 4.04
C ALA A 102 -16.52 -10.23 3.08
N ILE A 103 -16.34 -9.87 1.81
CA ILE A 103 -17.36 -10.01 0.76
C ILE A 103 -17.66 -11.50 0.52
N GLY A 104 -16.63 -12.33 0.40
CA GLY A 104 -16.79 -13.77 0.21
C GLY A 104 -17.59 -14.43 1.32
N ARG A 105 -17.44 -13.96 2.56
CA ARG A 105 -18.20 -14.46 3.73
C ARG A 105 -19.69 -14.12 3.70
N VAL A 106 -20.08 -13.11 2.97
CA VAL A 106 -21.50 -12.80 2.73
C VAL A 106 -22.12 -13.83 1.77
N MET A 107 -21.32 -14.31 0.80
CA MET A 107 -21.79 -15.20 -0.27
C MET A 107 -21.63 -16.69 0.08
N TYR A 108 -20.59 -17.05 0.83
CA TYR A 108 -20.21 -18.45 1.05
C TYR A 108 -20.03 -18.77 2.54
N THR A 109 -20.47 -19.96 2.93
CA THR A 109 -20.33 -20.47 4.31
C THR A 109 -18.98 -21.14 4.57
N SER A 110 -18.39 -21.75 3.54
CA SER A 110 -17.10 -22.45 3.63
C SER A 110 -15.92 -21.48 3.66
N TRP A 111 -15.05 -21.65 4.65
CA TRP A 111 -13.83 -20.84 4.75
C TRP A 111 -12.84 -21.09 3.61
N TRP A 112 -12.79 -22.31 3.10
CA TRP A 112 -11.93 -22.65 1.95
C TRP A 112 -12.41 -21.99 0.67
N THR A 113 -13.71 -21.99 0.41
CA THR A 113 -14.28 -21.31 -0.77
C THR A 113 -14.09 -19.79 -0.73
N VAL A 114 -13.99 -19.20 0.45
CA VAL A 114 -13.79 -17.75 0.62
C VAL A 114 -12.32 -17.36 0.47
N ALA A 115 -11.40 -18.23 0.90
CA ALA A 115 -9.99 -17.90 1.00
C ALA A 115 -9.19 -18.25 -0.26
N LEU A 116 -9.67 -19.15 -1.09
CA LEU A 116 -9.06 -19.60 -2.35
C LEU A 116 -9.88 -19.22 -3.57
#